data_1f04dd62b8ca788b54320e6861850ea6
#
_entry.id   1f04dd62b8ca788b54320e6861850ea6
#
_cell.length_a   1.000
_cell.length_b   1.000
_cell.length_c   1.000
_cell.angle_alpha   90.00
_cell.angle_beta   90.00
_cell.angle_gamma   90.00
#
_symmetry.space_group_name_H-M   'P 1'
#
loop_
_entity.id
_entity.type
_entity.pdbx_description
1 polymer ?
#
loop_
_entity_poly.entity_id
_entity_poly.type
_entity_poly.pdbx_seq_one_letter_code
_entity_poly.pdbx_strand_id
1 'polypeptide(L)' 'MGKVKNKKVKRIAKTLLEKFPNLFIADFEHNKLQIKKMQEELKLSKKERNQIAGYITRLIKQQSKKDKKEEQ' A
#
# COMPACT_ATOMS: atom_id res chain seq x y z
N MET A 1 0.47 13.98 15.47
CA MET A 1 0.47 13.75 15.24
C MET A 1 0.75 12.82 14.80
N GLY A 2 1.10 12.32 14.80
CA GLY A 2 1.64 11.76 14.31
C GLY A 2 1.31 10.91 13.74
N LYS A 3 0.72 10.85 14.04
CA LYS A 3 0.34 10.23 13.47
C LYS A 3 0.68 10.04 12.45
N VAL A 4 1.05 10.21 12.55
CA VAL A 4 1.56 10.37 11.34
C VAL A 4 2.18 9.20 10.73
N LYS A 5 1.90 8.96 9.50
CA LYS A 5 2.50 7.90 8.82
C LYS A 5 3.92 8.22 8.53
N ASN A 6 4.73 7.23 8.67
CA ASN A 6 6.11 7.32 8.34
C ASN A 6 6.28 7.66 6.87
N LYS A 7 7.13 8.62 6.57
CA LYS A 7 7.36 8.99 5.18
C LYS A 7 7.92 7.82 4.39
N LYS A 8 8.71 7.00 5.05
CA LYS A 8 9.27 5.81 4.42
C LYS A 8 8.16 4.89 3.94
N VAL A 9 7.13 4.71 4.76
CA VAL A 9 6.01 3.85 4.39
C VAL A 9 5.30 4.39 3.17
N LYS A 10 5.03 5.68 3.15
CA LYS A 10 4.35 6.29 2.01
C LYS A 10 5.16 6.14 0.73
N ARG A 11 6.45 6.40 0.83
CA ARG A 11 7.32 6.34 -0.33
C ARG A 11 7.37 4.93 -0.90
N ILE A 12 7.57 3.95 -0.04
CA ILE A 12 7.65 2.57 -0.49
C ILE A 12 6.33 2.13 -1.11
N ALA A 13 5.23 2.48 -0.47
CA ALA A 13 3.93 2.10 -1.00
C ALA A 13 3.70 2.66 -2.39
N LYS A 14 4.02 3.93 -2.58
CA LYS A 14 3.86 4.54 -3.89
C LYS A 14 4.76 3.89 -4.92
N THR A 15 6.00 3.65 -4.55
CA THR A 15 6.95 3.01 -5.46
C THR A 15 6.45 1.64 -5.89
N LEU A 16 5.96 0.87 -4.94
CA LEU A 16 5.46 -0.47 -5.25
C LEU A 16 4.26 -0.41 -6.18
N LEU A 17 3.38 0.55 -5.95
CA LEU A 17 2.22 0.69 -6.82
C LEU A 17 2.62 1.07 -8.24
N GLU A 18 3.64 1.89 -8.36
CA GLU A 18 4.10 2.31 -9.68
C GLU A 18 4.79 1.18 -10.42
N LYS A 19 5.60 0.42 -9.68
CA LYS A 19 6.33 -0.67 -10.32
C LYS A 19 5.46 -1.88 -10.59
N PHE A 20 4.51 -2.12 -9.72
CA PHE A 20 3.66 -3.31 -9.84
C PHE A 20 2.19 -2.93 -9.77
N PRO A 21 1.70 -2.23 -10.78
CA PRO A 21 0.33 -1.72 -10.72
C PRO A 21 -0.73 -2.82 -10.65
N ASN A 22 -0.41 -4.00 -11.17
CA ASN A 22 -1.37 -5.10 -11.17
C ASN A 22 -1.13 -6.12 -10.07
N LEU A 23 -0.10 -5.91 -9.27
CA LEU A 23 0.22 -6.87 -8.21
C LEU A 23 -0.67 -6.67 -7.00
N PHE A 24 -1.07 -5.45 -6.73
CA PHE A 24 -1.85 -5.12 -5.55
C PHE A 24 -3.30 -4.85 -5.91
N ILE A 25 -4.19 -5.25 -5.01
CA ILE A 25 -5.62 -5.04 -5.20
C ILE A 25 -6.20 -4.47 -3.92
N ALA A 26 -7.50 -4.23 -3.91
CA ALA A 26 -8.15 -3.65 -2.73
C ALA A 26 -8.39 -4.74 -1.68
N ASP A 27 -7.39 -5.52 -1.39
CA ASP A 27 -7.46 -6.61 -0.43
C ASP A 27 -6.22 -6.58 0.43
N PHE A 28 -6.39 -6.26 1.69
CA PHE A 28 -5.26 -6.12 2.61
C PHE A 28 -4.43 -7.38 2.70
N GLU A 29 -5.08 -8.51 2.86
CA GLU A 29 -4.36 -9.77 3.04
C GLU A 29 -3.55 -10.14 1.80
N HIS A 30 -4.14 -9.92 0.63
CA HIS A 30 -3.42 -10.18 -0.60
C HIS A 30 -2.18 -9.28 -0.69
N ASN A 31 -2.37 -8.00 -0.42
CA ASN A 31 -1.27 -7.05 -0.51
C ASN A 31 -0.18 -7.37 0.52
N LYS A 32 -0.60 -7.78 1.69
CA LYS A 32 0.35 -8.13 2.75
C LYS A 32 1.23 -9.30 2.31
N LEU A 33 0.64 -10.28 1.65
CA LEU A 33 1.39 -11.42 1.17
C LEU A 33 2.39 -11.00 0.11
N GLN A 34 1.99 -10.14 -0.80
CA GLN A 34 2.90 -9.70 -1.85
C GLN A 34 4.09 -8.96 -1.26
N ILE A 35 3.85 -8.11 -0.29
CA ILE A 35 4.91 -7.36 0.35
C ILE A 35 5.81 -8.29 1.15
N LYS A 36 5.23 -9.31 1.76
CA LYS A 36 6.01 -10.26 2.53
C LYS A 36 7.05 -10.95 1.66
N LYS A 37 6.71 -11.21 0.42
CA LYS A 37 7.63 -11.87 -0.49
C LYS A 37 8.86 -11.02 -0.78
N MET A 38 8.71 -9.71 -0.75
CA MET A 38 9.83 -8.82 -1.00
C MET A 38 10.31 -8.12 0.27
N GLN A 39 9.84 -8.61 1.41
CA GLN A 39 10.19 -7.97 2.68
C GLN A 39 11.69 -7.97 2.94
N GLU A 40 12.34 -9.06 2.61
CA GLU A 40 13.77 -9.18 2.84
C GLU A 40 14.55 -8.22 1.96
N GLU A 41 14.16 -8.10 0.72
CA GLU A 41 14.83 -7.19 -0.19
C GLU A 41 14.67 -5.75 0.25
N LEU A 42 13.50 -5.41 0.73
CA LEU A 42 13.21 -4.06 1.16
C LEU A 42 13.65 -3.80 2.59
N LYS A 43 14.09 -4.84 3.27
CA LYS A 43 14.53 -4.74 4.67
C LYS A 43 13.46 -4.10 5.53
N LEU A 44 12.25 -4.64 5.44
CA LEU A 44 11.13 -4.12 6.19
C LEU A 44 10.89 -4.94 7.45
N SER A 45 10.49 -4.26 8.51
CA SER A 45 10.08 -4.95 9.71
C SER A 45 8.64 -5.43 9.53
N LYS A 46 8.21 -6.28 10.45
CA LYS A 46 6.86 -6.79 10.41
C LYS A 46 5.86 -5.64 10.46
N LYS A 47 6.15 -4.66 11.31
CA LYS A 47 5.28 -3.51 11.46
C LYS A 47 5.22 -2.69 10.18
N GLU A 48 6.37 -2.46 9.57
CA GLU A 48 6.42 -1.69 8.34
C GLU A 48 5.67 -2.40 7.22
N ARG A 49 5.83 -3.71 7.16
CA ARG A 49 5.12 -4.49 6.14
C ARG A 49 3.61 -4.30 6.27
N ASN A 50 3.11 -4.39 7.50
CA ASN A 50 1.68 -4.23 7.72
C ASN A 50 1.22 -2.83 7.37
N GLN A 51 2.00 -1.83 7.71
CA GLN A 51 1.65 -0.45 7.43
C GLN A 51 1.61 -0.19 5.94
N ILE A 52 2.58 -0.70 5.21
CA ILE A 52 2.63 -0.51 3.77
C ILE A 52 1.45 -1.19 3.10
N ALA A 53 1.15 -2.41 3.52
CA ALA A 53 0.02 -3.12 2.95
C ALA A 53 -1.29 -2.37 3.19
N GLY A 54 -1.47 -1.87 4.40
CA GLY A 54 -2.67 -1.10 4.71
C GLY A 54 -2.76 0.17 3.89
N TYR A 55 -1.64 0.85 3.72
CA TYR A 55 -1.63 2.09 2.96
C TYR A 55 -1.94 1.83 1.49
N ILE A 56 -1.34 0.81 0.92
CA ILE A 56 -1.59 0.46 -0.48
C ILE A 56 -3.06 0.13 -0.68
N THR A 57 -3.61 -0.69 0.22
CA THR A 57 -5.00 -1.07 0.11
C THR A 57 -5.90 0.16 0.16
N ARG A 58 -5.58 1.07 1.07
CA ARG A 58 -6.36 2.29 1.20
C ARG A 58 -6.29 3.15 -0.06
N LEU A 59 -5.10 3.27 -0.63
CA LEU A 59 -4.94 4.07 -1.85
C LEU A 59 -5.76 3.51 -2.99
N ILE A 60 -5.74 2.20 -3.14
CA ILE A 60 -6.50 1.57 -4.21
C ILE A 60 -7.99 1.79 -4.00
N LYS A 61 -8.45 1.65 -2.77
CA LYS A 61 -9.87 1.87 -2.49
C LYS A 61 -10.27 3.32 -2.71
N GLN A 62 -9.39 4.24 -2.36
CA GLN A 62 -9.66 5.65 -2.55
C GLN A 62 -9.79 6.00 -4.01
N GLN A 63 -8.94 5.44 -4.84
CA GLN A 63 -9.01 5.70 -6.27
C GLN A 63 -10.34 5.21 -6.83
N SER A 64 -10.76 4.06 -6.39
CA SER A 64 -12.02 3.51 -6.86
C SER A 64 -13.18 4.40 -6.44
N LYS A 65 -13.16 4.84 -5.19
CA LYS A 65 -14.20 5.73 -4.71
C LYS A 65 -14.20 7.05 -5.44
N LYS A 66 -13.01 7.55 -5.70
CA LYS A 66 -12.87 8.82 -6.36
C LYS A 66 -13.52 8.79 -7.73
N ASP A 67 -13.30 7.70 -8.44
CA ASP A 67 -13.90 7.55 -9.76
C ASP A 67 -15.41 7.60 -9.66
N LYS A 68 -15.96 6.92 -8.68
CA LYS A 68 -17.40 6.91 -8.51
C LYS A 68 -17.92 8.29 -8.18
N LYS A 69 -17.22 8.99 -7.33
CA LYS A 69 -17.65 10.32 -6.95
C LYS A 69 -17.70 11.25 -8.14
N GLU A 70 -16.72 11.15 -8.98
CA GLU A 70 -16.67 12.02 -10.14
C GLU A 70 -17.84 11.79 -11.05
N GLU A 71 -18.29 10.56 -11.12
CA GLU A 71 -19.42 10.27 -11.96
C GLU A 71 -20.70 10.89 -11.45
N GLN A 72 -20.77 11.10 -10.18
CA GLN A 72 -21.92 11.74 -9.62
C GLN A 72 -21.91 13.21 -9.91
#